data_25e5d8e75dadd3dad2628281ea12de24
#
_entry.id   25e5d8e75dadd3dad2628281ea12de24
#
_cell.length_a   1.000
_cell.length_b   1.000
_cell.length_c   1.000
_cell.angle_alpha   90.00
_cell.angle_beta   90.00
_cell.angle_gamma   90.00
#
_symmetry.space_group_name_H-M   'P 1'
#
loop_
_entity.id
_entity.type
_entity.pdbx_description
1 polymer ?
#
loop_
_entity_poly.entity_id
_entity_poly.type
_entity_poly.pdbx_seq_one_letter_code
_entity_poly.pdbx_strand_id
1 'polypeptide(L)'
;MGNKTRVVVTGLGAITPIGNDVASFWQGLKDKKVGIAPITYFDTTDYKAKLAGEVKDFDPKKYMDPKAARRMEPFSQYAVAAAGEAIAQAGLDMEKEDPFRVGTSIGSGIGSLQAMEREHKKMLEKGPNRANPLLVPMMISNMAVGNVAMHYGLKGKSINVVTACATGTNSIGEAFRSIQYGEADVMVAGGTESAITPLGMAGFAALTALSTNDDPETASRPFDKDRDGFVMGEGAGIVVLESLEHAQKRGAKILAEVVGYGGSNDAFHITSPAEDGSGAAYAMEMALKDAGIAPEKIDYINAHGTSTHHNDLFETMAVKKALGDHAYKVKINSTKSMIGHLLGAAGGVEFIACVKSIEDGFVHATAGLKEAGEGCDLDYTMGEGVPMDIHYALTNSLGFGGVNASLVIKKFED
;
A
#
# COMPACT_ATOMS: atom_id res chain seq x y z
N MET A 1 13.34 27.63 -12.65
CA MET A 1 12.79 26.71 -11.65
C MET A 1 13.95 26.26 -10.79
N GLY A 2 13.94 26.50 -9.46
CA GLY A 2 15.03 26.04 -8.59
C GLY A 2 15.14 24.52 -8.66
N ASN A 3 16.36 24.01 -8.46
CA ASN A 3 16.61 22.57 -8.43
C ASN A 3 15.75 21.95 -7.31
N LYS A 4 14.83 21.04 -7.64
CA LYS A 4 14.02 20.35 -6.63
C LYS A 4 14.94 19.49 -5.74
N THR A 5 14.66 19.44 -4.44
CA THR A 5 15.38 18.54 -3.52
C THR A 5 15.16 17.08 -3.96
N ARG A 6 16.26 16.33 -4.11
CA ARG A 6 16.19 14.87 -4.37
C ARG A 6 15.70 14.18 -3.10
N VAL A 7 14.86 13.16 -3.28
CA VAL A 7 14.24 12.42 -2.16
C VAL A 7 14.57 10.94 -2.30
N VAL A 8 15.16 10.40 -1.24
CA VAL A 8 15.64 9.03 -1.22
C VAL A 8 14.91 8.18 -0.19
N VAL A 9 14.90 6.87 -0.40
CA VAL A 9 14.35 5.87 0.51
C VAL A 9 15.51 5.31 1.33
N THR A 10 15.40 5.35 2.65
CA THR A 10 16.45 4.84 3.55
C THR A 10 15.95 3.72 4.46
N GLY A 11 14.63 3.57 4.61
CA GLY A 11 14.07 2.52 5.45
C GLY A 11 12.72 2.02 4.93
N LEU A 12 12.45 0.75 5.18
CA LEU A 12 11.25 0.01 4.82
C LEU A 12 10.76 -0.77 6.03
N GLY A 13 9.44 -0.91 6.18
CA GLY A 13 8.83 -1.75 7.20
C GLY A 13 7.49 -2.29 6.74
N ALA A 14 7.21 -3.56 7.00
CA ALA A 14 6.05 -4.25 6.49
C ALA A 14 5.41 -5.18 7.51
N ILE A 15 4.08 -5.13 7.58
CA ILE A 15 3.23 -6.13 8.23
C ILE A 15 2.24 -6.61 7.19
N THR A 16 2.27 -7.89 6.84
CA THR A 16 1.49 -8.46 5.72
C THR A 16 1.01 -9.88 6.04
N PRO A 17 0.05 -10.43 5.28
CA PRO A 17 -0.40 -11.82 5.42
C PRO A 17 0.69 -12.88 5.22
N ILE A 18 1.81 -12.55 4.57
CA ILE A 18 2.92 -13.48 4.27
C ILE A 18 4.20 -13.22 5.05
N GLY A 19 4.25 -12.14 5.83
CA GLY A 19 5.40 -11.80 6.67
C GLY A 19 5.16 -10.54 7.50
N ASN A 20 5.72 -10.51 8.71
CA ASN A 20 5.62 -9.40 9.68
C ASN A 20 6.91 -8.55 9.73
N ASP A 21 7.70 -8.60 8.70
CA ASP A 21 8.85 -7.77 8.39
C ASP A 21 9.12 -7.78 6.88
N VAL A 22 9.96 -6.85 6.41
CA VAL A 22 10.28 -6.71 4.98
C VAL A 22 10.99 -7.94 4.43
N ALA A 23 11.86 -8.58 5.20
CA ALA A 23 12.63 -9.74 4.74
C ALA A 23 11.71 -10.94 4.49
N SER A 24 10.83 -11.27 5.43
CA SER A 24 9.86 -12.37 5.29
C SER A 24 8.79 -12.06 4.24
N PHE A 25 8.33 -10.81 4.15
CA PHE A 25 7.41 -10.37 3.09
C PHE A 25 8.04 -10.57 1.71
N TRP A 26 9.25 -10.07 1.49
CA TRP A 26 9.93 -10.16 0.21
C TRP A 26 10.27 -11.61 -0.18
N GLN A 27 10.74 -12.41 0.78
CA GLN A 27 10.98 -13.83 0.53
C GLN A 27 9.68 -14.54 0.17
N GLY A 28 8.59 -14.24 0.86
CA GLY A 28 7.25 -14.77 0.53
C GLY A 28 6.82 -14.43 -0.89
N LEU A 29 7.07 -13.21 -1.38
CA LEU A 29 6.79 -12.83 -2.77
C LEU A 29 7.65 -13.61 -3.77
N LYS A 30 8.94 -13.82 -3.49
CA LYS A 30 9.83 -14.63 -4.34
C LYS A 30 9.39 -16.09 -4.40
N ASP A 31 8.94 -16.63 -3.28
CA ASP A 31 8.49 -18.01 -3.16
C ASP A 31 7.03 -18.23 -3.61
N LYS A 32 6.37 -17.19 -4.09
CA LYS A 32 4.93 -17.20 -4.47
C LYS A 32 4.01 -17.66 -3.33
N LYS A 33 4.36 -17.31 -2.09
CA LYS A 33 3.57 -17.68 -0.92
C LYS A 33 2.23 -16.95 -0.94
N VAL A 34 1.13 -17.69 -0.97
CA VAL A 34 -0.21 -17.13 -0.85
C VAL A 34 -0.58 -17.03 0.64
N GLY A 35 -0.87 -15.81 1.09
CA GLY A 35 -1.30 -15.51 2.47
C GLY A 35 -2.82 -15.51 2.65
N ILE A 36 -3.56 -15.75 1.57
CA ILE A 36 -5.02 -15.83 1.56
C ILE A 36 -5.45 -17.17 2.19
N ALA A 37 -6.45 -17.12 3.05
CA ALA A 37 -6.97 -18.30 3.74
C ALA A 37 -8.42 -18.06 4.18
N PRO A 38 -9.16 -19.09 4.63
CA PRO A 38 -10.45 -18.91 5.29
C PRO A 38 -10.34 -17.93 6.47
N ILE A 39 -11.30 -17.01 6.56
CA ILE A 39 -11.38 -16.02 7.64
C ILE A 39 -11.51 -16.72 8.98
N THR A 40 -10.67 -16.31 9.97
CA THR A 40 -10.66 -16.87 11.32
C THR A 40 -11.24 -15.93 12.38
N TYR A 41 -11.41 -14.66 12.08
CA TYR A 41 -11.84 -13.64 13.05
C TYR A 41 -13.30 -13.72 13.43
N PHE A 42 -14.14 -14.34 12.61
CA PHE A 42 -15.58 -14.52 12.85
C PHE A 42 -16.15 -15.66 12.00
N ASP A 43 -17.38 -16.11 12.33
CA ASP A 43 -18.09 -17.14 11.57
C ASP A 43 -18.54 -16.61 10.19
N THR A 44 -18.10 -17.26 9.13
CA THR A 44 -18.39 -16.90 7.74
C THR A 44 -19.44 -17.79 7.07
N THR A 45 -20.17 -18.63 7.84
CA THR A 45 -21.14 -19.60 7.31
C THR A 45 -22.14 -18.95 6.34
N ASP A 46 -22.66 -17.77 6.69
CA ASP A 46 -23.66 -17.05 5.92
C ASP A 46 -23.05 -16.06 4.89
N TYR A 47 -21.73 -15.97 4.79
CA TYR A 47 -21.05 -15.07 3.86
C TYR A 47 -20.76 -15.76 2.52
N LYS A 48 -20.92 -15.01 1.41
CA LYS A 48 -20.53 -15.49 0.07
C LYS A 48 -19.02 -15.49 -0.12
N ALA A 49 -18.33 -14.45 0.35
CA ALA A 49 -16.87 -14.34 0.35
C ALA A 49 -16.36 -14.81 1.71
N LYS A 50 -15.52 -15.85 1.74
CA LYS A 50 -15.07 -16.53 2.96
C LYS A 50 -13.57 -16.45 3.17
N LEU A 51 -12.83 -15.92 2.20
CA LEU A 51 -11.38 -15.83 2.23
C LEU A 51 -10.93 -14.40 2.48
N ALA A 52 -9.79 -14.27 3.18
CA ALA A 52 -9.10 -13.00 3.39
C ALA A 52 -7.58 -13.21 3.57
N GLY A 53 -6.82 -12.15 3.36
CA GLY A 53 -5.41 -12.07 3.75
C GLY A 53 -5.27 -11.52 5.16
N GLU A 54 -5.45 -12.34 6.19
CA GLU A 54 -5.26 -11.97 7.59
C GLU A 54 -3.78 -11.91 7.96
N VAL A 55 -3.38 -10.92 8.76
CA VAL A 55 -2.05 -10.88 9.39
C VAL A 55 -1.97 -11.98 10.44
N LYS A 56 -0.93 -12.83 10.35
CA LYS A 56 -0.74 -13.99 11.22
C LYS A 56 0.39 -13.75 12.21
N ASP A 57 0.28 -14.36 13.40
CA ASP A 57 1.34 -14.37 14.43
C ASP A 57 1.84 -12.99 14.88
N PHE A 58 0.99 -11.95 14.73
CA PHE A 58 1.31 -10.61 15.17
C PHE A 58 1.09 -10.46 16.69
N ASP A 59 2.17 -10.22 17.41
CA ASP A 59 2.12 -9.87 18.85
C ASP A 59 2.56 -8.41 19.04
N PRO A 60 1.63 -7.49 19.33
CA PRO A 60 1.95 -6.08 19.50
C PRO A 60 2.95 -5.81 20.63
N LYS A 61 3.08 -6.71 21.62
CA LYS A 61 4.03 -6.57 22.73
C LYS A 61 5.49 -6.62 22.30
N LYS A 62 5.77 -7.13 21.10
CA LYS A 62 7.12 -7.12 20.51
C LYS A 62 7.52 -5.72 20.01
N TYR A 63 6.56 -4.83 19.78
CA TYR A 63 6.77 -3.55 19.12
C TYR A 63 6.41 -2.35 20.00
N MET A 64 5.58 -2.53 21.03
CA MET A 64 5.10 -1.45 21.87
C MET A 64 4.74 -1.90 23.28
N ASP A 65 4.70 -0.94 24.21
CA ASP A 65 4.25 -1.19 25.58
C ASP A 65 2.82 -1.78 25.63
N PRO A 66 2.54 -2.79 26.48
CA PRO A 66 1.22 -3.41 26.55
C PRO A 66 0.07 -2.46 26.92
N LYS A 67 0.33 -1.34 27.62
CA LYS A 67 -0.73 -0.34 27.93
C LYS A 67 -1.01 0.50 26.70
N ALA A 68 0.02 0.85 25.91
CA ALA A 68 -0.13 1.53 24.64
C ALA A 68 -0.90 0.65 23.65
N ALA A 69 -0.51 -0.61 23.49
CA ALA A 69 -1.19 -1.57 22.59
C ALA A 69 -2.69 -1.68 22.88
N ARG A 70 -3.12 -1.72 24.13
CA ARG A 70 -4.54 -1.79 24.52
C ARG A 70 -5.36 -0.52 24.18
N ARG A 71 -4.71 0.57 23.85
CA ARG A 71 -5.34 1.84 23.43
C ARG A 71 -5.34 2.05 21.93
N MET A 72 -4.85 1.07 21.18
CA MET A 72 -4.77 1.08 19.71
C MET A 72 -5.55 -0.09 19.15
N GLU A 73 -6.20 0.13 18.03
CA GLU A 73 -6.77 -0.93 17.20
C GLU A 73 -5.71 -1.49 16.22
N PRO A 74 -5.92 -2.67 15.62
CA PRO A 74 -4.90 -3.35 14.81
C PRO A 74 -4.26 -2.48 13.73
N PHE A 75 -5.04 -1.65 12.99
CA PHE A 75 -4.47 -0.77 11.97
C PHE A 75 -3.41 0.20 12.52
N SER A 76 -3.61 0.72 13.74
CA SER A 76 -2.61 1.57 14.39
C SER A 76 -1.42 0.77 14.93
N GLN A 77 -1.66 -0.45 15.43
CA GLN A 77 -0.60 -1.33 15.91
C GLN A 77 0.31 -1.77 14.76
N TYR A 78 -0.26 -2.11 13.59
CA TYR A 78 0.50 -2.45 12.38
C TYR A 78 1.36 -1.27 11.90
N ALA A 79 0.78 -0.06 11.89
CA ALA A 79 1.51 1.15 11.52
C ALA A 79 2.72 1.41 12.43
N VAL A 80 2.54 1.29 13.76
CA VAL A 80 3.64 1.49 14.73
C VAL A 80 4.72 0.43 14.56
N ALA A 81 4.34 -0.83 14.37
CA ALA A 81 5.28 -1.93 14.17
C ALA A 81 6.09 -1.76 12.87
N ALA A 82 5.43 -1.51 11.75
CA ALA A 82 6.10 -1.29 10.47
C ALA A 82 6.97 -0.01 10.48
N ALA A 83 6.49 1.07 11.13
CA ALA A 83 7.30 2.29 11.28
C ALA A 83 8.59 2.02 12.09
N GLY A 84 8.52 1.18 13.11
CA GLY A 84 9.70 0.79 13.91
C GLY A 84 10.75 0.08 13.08
N GLU A 85 10.34 -0.87 12.23
CA GLU A 85 11.24 -1.55 11.31
C GLU A 85 11.88 -0.56 10.32
N ALA A 86 11.06 0.32 9.71
CA ALA A 86 11.56 1.31 8.75
C ALA A 86 12.56 2.29 9.37
N ILE A 87 12.26 2.82 10.57
CA ILE A 87 13.14 3.73 11.31
C ILE A 87 14.46 3.02 11.71
N ALA A 88 14.37 1.76 12.16
CA ALA A 88 15.55 0.96 12.52
C ALA A 88 16.43 0.66 11.31
N GLN A 89 15.84 0.27 10.17
CA GLN A 89 16.58 0.03 8.93
C GLN A 89 17.24 1.30 8.40
N ALA A 90 16.53 2.44 8.49
CA ALA A 90 17.10 3.74 8.14
C ALA A 90 18.27 4.14 9.04
N GLY A 91 18.40 3.55 10.23
CA GLY A 91 19.37 3.97 11.25
C GLY A 91 19.10 5.40 11.74
N LEU A 92 17.84 5.82 11.76
CA LEU A 92 17.44 7.16 12.18
C LEU A 92 17.44 7.23 13.72
N ASP A 93 18.31 8.08 14.26
CA ASP A 93 18.49 8.29 15.70
C ASP A 93 17.85 9.61 16.11
N MET A 94 16.65 9.55 16.70
CA MET A 94 15.88 10.73 17.08
C MET A 94 16.55 11.61 18.15
N GLU A 95 17.59 11.13 18.84
CA GLU A 95 18.38 11.96 19.76
C GLU A 95 19.34 12.91 19.02
N LYS A 96 19.63 12.63 17.75
CA LYS A 96 20.51 13.41 16.88
C LYS A 96 19.78 14.28 15.88
N GLU A 97 18.46 14.04 15.73
CA GLU A 97 17.64 14.74 14.76
C GLU A 97 16.92 15.95 15.37
N ASP A 98 16.63 16.97 14.56
CA ASP A 98 15.62 17.96 14.92
C ASP A 98 14.23 17.31 14.78
N PRO A 99 13.52 17.01 15.88
CA PRO A 99 12.24 16.31 15.81
C PRO A 99 11.17 17.09 15.05
N PHE A 100 11.30 18.42 14.89
CA PHE A 100 10.39 19.24 14.08
C PHE A 100 10.68 19.16 12.58
N ARG A 101 11.82 18.58 12.19
CA ARG A 101 12.17 18.31 10.78
C ARG A 101 11.86 16.87 10.37
N VAL A 102 11.42 16.02 11.30
CA VAL A 102 11.00 14.62 11.04
C VAL A 102 9.49 14.53 11.14
N GLY A 103 8.83 14.41 10.00
CA GLY A 103 7.37 14.36 9.87
C GLY A 103 6.81 12.97 9.58
N THR A 104 5.49 12.90 9.49
CA THR A 104 4.75 11.67 9.21
C THR A 104 3.64 11.89 8.19
N SER A 105 3.46 10.93 7.27
CA SER A 105 2.34 10.90 6.34
C SER A 105 1.84 9.46 6.20
N ILE A 106 0.91 9.06 7.07
CA ILE A 106 0.40 7.68 7.12
C ILE A 106 -1.11 7.71 7.07
N GLY A 107 -1.68 7.00 6.09
CA GLY A 107 -3.12 6.93 5.91
C GLY A 107 -3.72 5.57 6.24
N SER A 108 -5.01 5.57 6.53
CA SER A 108 -5.88 4.41 6.57
C SER A 108 -7.19 4.79 5.87
N GLY A 109 -7.68 3.92 5.00
CA GLY A 109 -8.88 4.21 4.23
C GLY A 109 -10.15 4.25 5.09
N ILE A 110 -10.19 3.47 6.16
CA ILE A 110 -11.41 3.24 6.96
C ILE A 110 -11.21 3.57 8.44
N GLY A 111 -10.01 3.38 8.99
CA GLY A 111 -9.76 3.37 10.42
C GLY A 111 -10.21 2.04 11.04
N SER A 112 -10.85 2.05 12.23
CA SER A 112 -11.25 0.80 12.89
C SER A 112 -12.76 0.53 12.83
N LEU A 113 -13.18 -0.37 11.94
CA LEU A 113 -14.51 -0.98 11.97
C LEU A 113 -14.68 -1.87 13.21
N GLN A 114 -13.63 -2.56 13.66
CA GLN A 114 -13.67 -3.41 14.84
C GLN A 114 -14.13 -2.65 16.10
N ALA A 115 -13.55 -1.45 16.32
CA ALA A 115 -13.95 -0.59 17.43
C ALA A 115 -15.41 -0.15 17.31
N MET A 116 -15.82 0.24 16.12
CA MET A 116 -17.18 0.70 15.83
C MET A 116 -18.21 -0.42 16.10
N GLU A 117 -18.02 -1.58 15.52
CA GLU A 117 -18.92 -2.74 15.70
C GLU A 117 -19.01 -3.15 17.17
N ARG A 118 -17.90 -3.30 17.83
CA ARG A 118 -17.80 -3.71 19.24
C ARG A 118 -18.51 -2.73 20.18
N GLU A 119 -18.24 -1.45 20.03
CA GLU A 119 -18.82 -0.44 20.92
C GLU A 119 -20.28 -0.12 20.59
N HIS A 120 -20.68 -0.22 19.31
CA HIS A 120 -22.08 -0.10 18.91
C HIS A 120 -22.92 -1.24 19.51
N LYS A 121 -22.47 -2.49 19.43
CA LYS A 121 -23.13 -3.63 20.07
C LYS A 121 -23.25 -3.42 21.57
N LYS A 122 -22.18 -3.02 22.25
CA LYS A 122 -22.17 -2.73 23.67
C LYS A 122 -23.12 -1.60 24.05
N MET A 123 -23.22 -0.55 23.24
CA MET A 123 -24.16 0.56 23.44
C MET A 123 -25.62 0.09 23.36
N LEU A 124 -25.96 -0.76 22.40
CA LEU A 124 -27.32 -1.32 22.26
C LEU A 124 -27.67 -2.21 23.46
N GLU A 125 -26.73 -3.02 23.96
CA GLU A 125 -26.96 -3.95 25.09
C GLU A 125 -26.97 -3.25 26.45
N LYS A 126 -26.13 -2.23 26.67
CA LYS A 126 -25.83 -1.66 28.00
C LYS A 126 -26.11 -0.16 28.13
N GLY A 127 -26.58 0.47 27.07
CA GLY A 127 -26.88 1.91 27.01
C GLY A 127 -25.67 2.80 26.72
N PRO A 128 -25.89 4.07 26.33
CA PRO A 128 -24.87 4.98 25.81
C PRO A 128 -23.79 5.36 26.87
N ASN A 129 -24.15 5.34 28.15
CA ASN A 129 -23.21 5.68 29.25
C ASN A 129 -22.14 4.60 29.48
N ARG A 130 -22.17 3.50 28.74
CA ARG A 130 -21.19 2.40 28.82
C ARG A 130 -20.21 2.39 27.65
N ALA A 131 -20.29 3.36 26.75
CA ALA A 131 -19.33 3.50 25.65
C ALA A 131 -17.89 3.68 26.19
N ASN A 132 -16.93 3.13 25.45
CA ASN A 132 -15.52 3.30 25.79
C ASN A 132 -15.12 4.78 25.64
N PRO A 133 -14.54 5.44 26.66
CA PRO A 133 -14.10 6.83 26.55
C PRO A 133 -13.00 7.04 25.49
N LEU A 134 -12.32 5.99 25.07
CA LEU A 134 -11.30 6.01 24.02
C LEU A 134 -11.86 5.60 22.64
N LEU A 135 -13.18 5.37 22.49
CA LEU A 135 -13.75 4.94 21.21
C LEU A 135 -13.32 5.82 20.05
N VAL A 136 -13.49 7.14 20.17
CA VAL A 136 -13.17 8.06 19.08
C VAL A 136 -11.68 7.99 18.71
N PRO A 137 -10.72 8.17 19.62
CA PRO A 137 -9.30 8.07 19.28
C PRO A 137 -8.84 6.65 18.87
N MET A 138 -9.59 5.60 19.18
CA MET A 138 -9.29 4.25 18.67
C MET A 138 -9.83 4.03 17.26
N MET A 139 -10.88 4.73 16.86
CA MET A 139 -11.61 4.49 15.63
C MET A 139 -11.12 5.32 14.44
N ILE A 140 -10.80 6.60 14.65
CA ILE A 140 -10.54 7.54 13.55
C ILE A 140 -9.21 7.26 12.84
N SER A 141 -9.21 7.38 11.51
CA SER A 141 -8.11 6.96 10.65
C SER A 141 -6.79 7.69 10.90
N ASN A 142 -6.84 8.97 11.35
CA ASN A 142 -5.63 9.74 11.66
C ASN A 142 -4.89 9.25 12.90
N MET A 143 -5.43 8.29 13.64
CA MET A 143 -4.72 7.78 14.82
C MET A 143 -3.60 6.81 14.48
N ALA A 144 -3.55 6.26 13.27
CA ALA A 144 -2.35 5.55 12.81
C ALA A 144 -1.14 6.50 12.80
N VAL A 145 -1.24 7.62 12.09
CA VAL A 145 -0.16 8.62 12.01
C VAL A 145 0.13 9.25 13.37
N GLY A 146 -0.91 9.55 14.17
CA GLY A 146 -0.76 10.11 15.50
C GLY A 146 -0.02 9.18 16.48
N ASN A 147 -0.35 7.88 16.47
CA ASN A 147 0.32 6.89 17.32
C ASN A 147 1.78 6.69 16.92
N VAL A 148 2.10 6.67 15.61
CA VAL A 148 3.49 6.61 15.13
C VAL A 148 4.26 7.84 15.58
N ALA A 149 3.71 9.04 15.38
CA ALA A 149 4.35 10.28 15.79
C ALA A 149 4.64 10.32 17.29
N MET A 150 3.66 9.96 18.13
CA MET A 150 3.83 9.90 19.58
C MET A 150 4.83 8.85 20.03
N HIS A 151 4.80 7.68 19.39
CA HIS A 151 5.66 6.55 19.80
C HIS A 151 7.14 6.80 19.51
N TYR A 152 7.44 7.44 18.38
CA TYR A 152 8.82 7.70 17.93
C TYR A 152 9.28 9.14 18.14
N GLY A 153 8.45 10.01 18.72
CA GLY A 153 8.81 11.40 19.03
C GLY A 153 8.93 12.31 17.79
N LEU A 154 8.20 12.03 16.73
CA LEU A 154 8.23 12.76 15.46
C LEU A 154 7.33 13.99 15.56
N LYS A 155 7.90 15.21 15.57
CA LYS A 155 7.17 16.46 15.84
C LYS A 155 7.01 17.35 14.61
N GLY A 156 7.49 16.89 13.44
CA GLY A 156 7.32 17.60 12.18
C GLY A 156 5.89 17.54 11.66
N LYS A 157 5.70 17.95 10.41
CA LYS A 157 4.40 17.88 9.73
C LYS A 157 3.80 16.47 9.85
N SER A 158 2.55 16.38 10.31
CA SER A 158 1.84 15.10 10.46
C SER A 158 0.52 15.17 9.72
N ILE A 159 0.34 14.31 8.70
CA ILE A 159 -0.84 14.29 7.86
C ILE A 159 -1.38 12.86 7.71
N ASN A 160 -2.70 12.76 7.66
CA ASN A 160 -3.41 11.54 7.34
C ASN A 160 -4.12 11.74 5.99
N VAL A 161 -3.67 11.02 4.97
CA VAL A 161 -4.34 11.01 3.67
C VAL A 161 -5.38 9.91 3.67
N VAL A 162 -6.57 10.19 3.13
CA VAL A 162 -7.66 9.21 2.96
C VAL A 162 -8.17 9.29 1.54
N THR A 163 -7.75 8.34 0.71
CA THR A 163 -8.10 8.24 -0.72
C THR A 163 -8.44 6.80 -1.10
N ALA A 164 -9.20 6.13 -0.23
CA ALA A 164 -9.59 4.72 -0.38
C ALA A 164 -8.35 3.84 -0.66
N CYS A 165 -8.36 3.04 -1.75
CA CYS A 165 -7.26 2.14 -2.08
C CYS A 165 -5.97 2.86 -2.52
N ALA A 166 -6.02 4.15 -2.86
CA ALA A 166 -4.86 4.95 -3.20
C ALA A 166 -4.18 5.62 -1.99
N THR A 167 -4.72 5.44 -0.80
CA THR A 167 -4.27 6.09 0.45
C THR A 167 -2.77 5.96 0.69
N GLY A 168 -2.21 4.76 0.62
CA GLY A 168 -0.77 4.53 0.88
C GLY A 168 0.12 5.22 -0.14
N THR A 169 -0.23 5.12 -1.42
CA THR A 169 0.51 5.76 -2.52
C THR A 169 0.44 7.28 -2.43
N ASN A 170 -0.73 7.86 -2.18
CA ASN A 170 -0.87 9.29 -1.95
C ASN A 170 -0.12 9.76 -0.69
N SER A 171 -0.15 8.98 0.39
CA SER A 171 0.61 9.31 1.62
C SER A 171 2.11 9.41 1.36
N ILE A 172 2.68 8.49 0.57
CA ILE A 172 4.09 8.53 0.16
C ILE A 172 4.33 9.72 -0.78
N GLY A 173 3.42 9.97 -1.73
CA GLY A 173 3.49 11.11 -2.65
C GLY A 173 3.49 12.47 -1.95
N GLU A 174 2.62 12.64 -0.93
CA GLU A 174 2.57 13.88 -0.14
C GLU A 174 3.81 14.03 0.77
N ALA A 175 4.35 12.94 1.29
CA ALA A 175 5.63 12.94 2.01
C ALA A 175 6.79 13.36 1.09
N PHE A 176 6.85 12.80 -0.12
CA PHE A 176 7.79 13.19 -1.16
C PHE A 176 7.71 14.69 -1.46
N ARG A 177 6.52 15.25 -1.64
CA ARG A 177 6.31 16.69 -1.86
C ARG A 177 6.78 17.52 -0.65
N SER A 178 6.46 17.09 0.57
CA SER A 178 6.88 17.82 1.77
C SER A 178 8.40 17.98 1.87
N ILE A 179 9.16 16.93 1.50
CA ILE A 179 10.62 16.99 1.45
C ILE A 179 11.09 17.87 0.27
N GLN A 180 10.49 17.70 -0.93
CA GLN A 180 10.85 18.53 -2.09
C GLN A 180 10.70 20.02 -1.87
N TYR A 181 9.68 20.41 -1.08
CA TYR A 181 9.43 21.82 -0.73
C TYR A 181 10.20 22.29 0.51
N GLY A 182 11.03 21.44 1.12
CA GLY A 182 11.84 21.80 2.29
C GLY A 182 11.03 21.94 3.60
N GLU A 183 9.81 21.42 3.65
CA GLU A 183 8.98 21.42 4.87
C GLU A 183 9.48 20.41 5.90
N ALA A 184 10.13 19.33 5.45
CA ALA A 184 10.74 18.29 6.28
C ALA A 184 12.07 17.83 5.65
N ASP A 185 12.97 17.30 6.48
CA ASP A 185 14.18 16.62 6.03
C ASP A 185 13.94 15.10 5.93
N VAL A 186 13.06 14.58 6.80
CA VAL A 186 12.68 13.17 6.88
C VAL A 186 11.16 13.05 7.00
N MET A 187 10.58 12.07 6.30
CA MET A 187 9.17 11.72 6.43
C MET A 187 9.01 10.20 6.61
N VAL A 188 8.31 9.79 7.66
CA VAL A 188 7.83 8.40 7.83
C VAL A 188 6.46 8.31 7.16
N ALA A 189 6.34 7.53 6.09
CA ALA A 189 5.19 7.59 5.20
C ALA A 189 4.67 6.21 4.79
N GLY A 190 3.41 6.11 4.43
CA GLY A 190 2.81 4.87 3.91
C GLY A 190 1.35 4.72 4.24
N GLY A 191 0.90 3.47 4.36
CA GLY A 191 -0.48 3.14 4.64
C GLY A 191 -0.64 1.94 5.55
N THR A 192 -1.79 1.89 6.21
CA THR A 192 -2.17 0.78 7.11
C THR A 192 -3.66 0.54 7.01
N GLU A 193 -4.09 -0.72 7.19
CA GLU A 193 -5.51 -1.07 7.20
C GLU A 193 -5.76 -2.36 7.99
N SER A 194 -6.95 -2.44 8.61
CA SER A 194 -7.46 -3.64 9.25
C SER A 194 -8.99 -3.63 9.18
N ALA A 195 -9.54 -4.05 8.05
CA ALA A 195 -10.98 -3.96 7.76
C ALA A 195 -11.68 -5.32 7.63
N ILE A 196 -10.99 -6.42 7.96
CA ILE A 196 -11.57 -7.78 7.94
C ILE A 196 -12.46 -7.95 9.16
N THR A 197 -13.72 -7.51 9.00
CA THR A 197 -14.76 -7.56 10.05
C THR A 197 -16.07 -8.04 9.45
N PRO A 198 -17.04 -8.48 10.27
CA PRO A 198 -18.38 -8.81 9.79
C PRO A 198 -19.01 -7.74 8.91
N LEU A 199 -18.99 -6.47 9.35
CA LEU A 199 -19.57 -5.35 8.60
C LEU A 199 -18.73 -5.00 7.36
N GLY A 200 -17.40 -5.02 7.46
CA GLY A 200 -16.50 -4.78 6.34
C GLY A 200 -16.70 -5.79 5.21
N MET A 201 -16.70 -7.08 5.55
CA MET A 201 -16.94 -8.14 4.56
C MET A 201 -18.36 -8.06 3.97
N ALA A 202 -19.38 -7.82 4.78
CA ALA A 202 -20.74 -7.67 4.29
C ALA A 202 -20.89 -6.47 3.35
N GLY A 203 -20.29 -5.32 3.69
CA GLY A 203 -20.34 -4.10 2.89
C GLY A 203 -19.70 -4.28 1.51
N PHE A 204 -18.48 -4.82 1.42
CA PHE A 204 -17.82 -5.07 0.15
C PHE A 204 -18.48 -6.22 -0.65
N ALA A 205 -19.03 -7.24 0.01
CA ALA A 205 -19.81 -8.29 -0.64
C ALA A 205 -21.11 -7.74 -1.28
N ALA A 206 -21.77 -6.80 -0.61
CA ALA A 206 -22.97 -6.13 -1.14
C ALA A 206 -22.68 -5.30 -2.40
N LEU A 207 -21.45 -4.80 -2.56
CA LEU A 207 -20.98 -4.14 -3.77
C LEU A 207 -20.63 -5.14 -4.90
N THR A 208 -20.71 -6.45 -4.66
CA THR A 208 -20.22 -7.51 -5.58
C THR A 208 -18.76 -7.36 -5.95
N ALA A 209 -17.97 -6.78 -5.07
CA ALA A 209 -16.57 -6.46 -5.32
C ALA A 209 -15.61 -7.59 -4.88
N LEU A 210 -16.07 -8.47 -3.96
CA LEU A 210 -15.26 -9.56 -3.43
C LEU A 210 -15.36 -10.82 -4.28
N SER A 211 -14.24 -11.53 -4.40
CA SER A 211 -14.21 -12.89 -4.96
C SER A 211 -15.05 -13.84 -4.10
N THR A 212 -15.78 -14.71 -4.76
CA THR A 212 -16.55 -15.80 -4.12
C THR A 212 -15.91 -17.17 -4.35
N ASN A 213 -14.73 -17.19 -4.93
CA ASN A 213 -13.94 -18.40 -5.09
C ASN A 213 -13.41 -18.89 -3.73
N ASP A 214 -13.65 -20.15 -3.39
CA ASP A 214 -13.26 -20.75 -2.12
C ASP A 214 -11.85 -21.39 -2.15
N ASP A 215 -11.15 -21.34 -3.29
CA ASP A 215 -9.76 -21.81 -3.41
C ASP A 215 -8.78 -20.66 -3.10
N PRO A 216 -8.02 -20.72 -1.99
CA PRO A 216 -7.06 -19.68 -1.62
C PRO A 216 -6.01 -19.38 -2.68
N GLU A 217 -5.57 -20.38 -3.45
CA GLU A 217 -4.51 -20.26 -4.46
C GLU A 217 -4.96 -19.50 -5.71
N THR A 218 -6.26 -19.39 -5.92
CA THR A 218 -6.85 -18.79 -7.13
C THR A 218 -7.93 -17.74 -6.86
N ALA A 219 -8.23 -17.45 -5.60
CA ALA A 219 -9.24 -16.46 -5.23
C ALA A 219 -8.81 -15.04 -5.66
N SER A 220 -7.52 -14.69 -5.50
CA SER A 220 -6.95 -13.46 -6.04
C SER A 220 -6.08 -13.80 -7.25
N ARG A 221 -6.57 -13.49 -8.45
CA ARG A 221 -5.92 -13.80 -9.73
C ARG A 221 -5.98 -12.62 -10.69
N PRO A 222 -5.24 -11.54 -10.38
CA PRO A 222 -5.24 -10.34 -11.22
C PRO A 222 -4.94 -10.66 -12.69
N PHE A 223 -5.68 -10.00 -13.59
CA PHE A 223 -5.61 -10.14 -15.05
C PHE A 223 -6.05 -11.49 -15.61
N ASP A 224 -6.37 -12.49 -14.79
CA ASP A 224 -6.86 -13.79 -15.24
C ASP A 224 -8.26 -13.68 -15.86
N LYS A 225 -8.54 -14.55 -16.85
CA LYS A 225 -9.84 -14.58 -17.53
C LYS A 225 -11.02 -14.93 -16.61
N ASP A 226 -10.76 -15.75 -15.59
CA ASP A 226 -11.76 -16.24 -14.65
C ASP A 226 -11.82 -15.41 -13.35
N ARG A 227 -11.14 -14.24 -13.29
CA ARG A 227 -11.17 -13.33 -12.13
C ARG A 227 -12.59 -12.87 -11.83
N ASP A 228 -12.97 -12.84 -10.55
CA ASP A 228 -14.36 -12.60 -10.14
C ASP A 228 -14.51 -11.54 -9.02
N GLY A 229 -13.42 -10.93 -8.59
CA GLY A 229 -13.41 -9.94 -7.51
C GLY A 229 -12.09 -9.93 -6.75
N PHE A 230 -11.92 -8.97 -5.84
CA PHE A 230 -10.73 -8.95 -4.99
C PHE A 230 -10.93 -9.78 -3.72
N VAL A 231 -9.83 -10.20 -3.11
CA VAL A 231 -9.81 -10.77 -1.76
C VAL A 231 -9.33 -9.67 -0.80
N MET A 232 -10.09 -9.39 0.27
CA MET A 232 -9.68 -8.39 1.26
C MET A 232 -8.45 -8.87 2.03
N GLY A 233 -7.49 -7.95 2.24
CA GLY A 233 -6.32 -8.16 3.08
C GLY A 233 -6.17 -7.05 4.11
N GLU A 234 -5.23 -7.22 5.03
CA GLU A 234 -4.87 -6.24 6.07
C GLU A 234 -3.36 -6.15 6.26
N GLY A 235 -2.90 -5.07 6.90
CA GLY A 235 -1.49 -4.88 7.21
C GLY A 235 -1.04 -3.43 7.18
N ALA A 236 0.27 -3.22 7.02
CA ALA A 236 0.89 -1.91 6.86
C ALA A 236 2.14 -1.99 5.99
N GLY A 237 2.37 -0.94 5.19
CA GLY A 237 3.62 -0.70 4.49
C GLY A 237 4.09 0.73 4.78
N ILE A 238 5.23 0.86 5.45
CA ILE A 238 5.78 2.13 5.91
C ILE A 238 7.20 2.28 5.39
N VAL A 239 7.54 3.49 4.96
CA VAL A 239 8.86 3.83 4.43
C VAL A 239 9.41 5.07 5.12
N VAL A 240 10.73 5.19 5.20
CA VAL A 240 11.42 6.42 5.56
C VAL A 240 11.93 7.07 4.28
N LEU A 241 11.45 8.27 4.01
CA LEU A 241 11.93 9.15 2.96
C LEU A 241 12.80 10.25 3.55
N GLU A 242 13.90 10.58 2.89
CA GLU A 242 14.80 11.65 3.30
C GLU A 242 15.21 12.54 2.13
N SER A 243 15.54 13.79 2.41
CA SER A 243 16.31 14.56 1.42
C SER A 243 17.68 13.89 1.22
N LEU A 244 18.15 13.85 -0.03
CA LEU A 244 19.46 13.26 -0.33
C LEU A 244 20.59 13.88 0.50
N GLU A 245 20.56 15.21 0.68
CA GLU A 245 21.54 15.92 1.49
C GLU A 245 21.57 15.43 2.94
N HIS A 246 20.38 15.27 3.55
CA HIS A 246 20.25 14.78 4.92
C HIS A 246 20.78 13.34 5.03
N ALA A 247 20.35 12.44 4.14
CA ALA A 247 20.77 11.04 4.12
C ALA A 247 22.30 10.90 3.98
N GLN A 248 22.91 11.64 3.04
CA GLN A 248 24.35 11.63 2.83
C GLN A 248 25.12 12.20 4.03
N LYS A 249 24.65 13.32 4.61
CA LYS A 249 25.31 13.95 5.78
C LYS A 249 25.40 13.02 6.98
N ARG A 250 24.40 12.18 7.22
CA ARG A 250 24.40 11.20 8.30
C ARG A 250 24.95 9.84 7.91
N GLY A 251 25.34 9.63 6.64
CA GLY A 251 25.89 8.37 6.14
C GLY A 251 24.86 7.23 6.03
N ALA A 252 23.60 7.56 5.74
CA ALA A 252 22.54 6.56 5.57
C ALA A 252 22.78 5.68 4.35
N LYS A 253 22.41 4.39 4.46
CA LYS A 253 22.27 3.53 3.28
C LYS A 253 21.05 3.97 2.48
N ILE A 254 21.23 4.33 1.21
CA ILE A 254 20.15 4.68 0.30
C ILE A 254 19.74 3.42 -0.46
N LEU A 255 18.43 3.12 -0.44
CA LEU A 255 17.85 1.93 -1.06
C LEU A 255 17.36 2.22 -2.49
N ALA A 256 16.74 3.39 -2.67
CA ALA A 256 16.20 3.85 -3.95
C ALA A 256 15.97 5.38 -3.89
N GLU A 257 15.56 5.97 -5.01
CA GLU A 257 15.16 7.37 -5.10
C GLU A 257 13.70 7.48 -5.58
N VAL A 258 12.88 8.29 -4.94
CA VAL A 258 11.56 8.66 -5.44
C VAL A 258 11.73 9.85 -6.38
N VAL A 259 11.39 9.69 -7.64
CA VAL A 259 11.65 10.70 -8.67
C VAL A 259 10.40 11.34 -9.25
N GLY A 260 9.23 10.70 -9.11
CA GLY A 260 7.99 11.22 -9.66
C GLY A 260 6.75 10.80 -8.90
N TYR A 261 5.78 11.70 -8.81
CA TYR A 261 4.46 11.48 -8.25
C TYR A 261 3.41 12.13 -9.12
N GLY A 262 2.39 11.37 -9.50
CA GLY A 262 1.25 11.83 -10.26
C GLY A 262 -0.06 11.40 -9.61
N GLY A 263 -1.06 12.24 -9.74
CA GLY A 263 -2.41 11.97 -9.25
C GLY A 263 -3.48 12.53 -10.19
N SER A 264 -4.65 11.91 -10.16
CA SER A 264 -5.83 12.32 -10.93
C SER A 264 -7.11 11.86 -10.27
N ASN A 265 -8.23 12.23 -10.84
CA ASN A 265 -9.54 11.68 -10.50
C ASN A 265 -10.32 11.40 -11.79
N ASP A 266 -10.97 10.25 -11.87
CA ASP A 266 -11.78 9.84 -13.01
C ASP A 266 -13.05 10.71 -13.19
N ALA A 267 -13.59 11.22 -12.08
CA ALA A 267 -14.85 11.98 -12.04
C ALA A 267 -15.99 11.28 -12.80
N PHE A 268 -16.02 9.94 -12.73
CA PHE A 268 -16.90 9.10 -13.54
C PHE A 268 -17.96 8.37 -12.68
N HIS A 269 -17.53 7.50 -11.76
CA HIS A 269 -18.40 6.66 -10.96
C HIS A 269 -17.86 6.46 -9.55
N ILE A 270 -18.74 6.18 -8.58
CA ILE A 270 -18.34 6.06 -7.17
C ILE A 270 -17.41 4.85 -6.88
N THR A 271 -17.55 3.76 -7.63
CA THR A 271 -16.79 2.51 -7.40
C THR A 271 -16.12 1.94 -8.64
N SER A 272 -16.52 2.34 -9.85
CA SER A 272 -15.95 1.85 -11.11
C SER A 272 -14.96 2.86 -11.66
N PRO A 273 -13.77 2.43 -12.15
CA PRO A 273 -12.88 3.31 -12.88
C PRO A 273 -13.49 3.75 -14.22
N ALA A 274 -12.95 4.83 -14.80
CA ALA A 274 -13.35 5.28 -16.14
C ALA A 274 -13.07 4.19 -17.16
N GLU A 275 -14.08 3.85 -17.98
CA GLU A 275 -14.02 2.73 -18.92
C GLU A 275 -12.89 2.84 -19.97
N ASP A 276 -12.45 4.05 -20.25
CA ASP A 276 -11.35 4.30 -21.18
C ASP A 276 -9.96 4.33 -20.51
N GLY A 277 -9.88 4.17 -19.18
CA GLY A 277 -8.64 4.22 -18.41
C GLY A 277 -7.92 5.58 -18.40
N SER A 278 -8.59 6.66 -18.82
CA SER A 278 -7.94 7.96 -19.02
C SER A 278 -7.41 8.60 -17.73
N GLY A 279 -8.15 8.46 -16.62
CA GLY A 279 -7.71 9.00 -15.33
C GLY A 279 -6.44 8.33 -14.81
N ALA A 280 -6.40 7.00 -14.81
CA ALA A 280 -5.21 6.24 -14.41
C ALA A 280 -4.01 6.52 -15.35
N ALA A 281 -4.24 6.61 -16.68
CA ALA A 281 -3.21 6.99 -17.65
C ALA A 281 -2.63 8.37 -17.32
N TYR A 282 -3.49 9.35 -17.06
CA TYR A 282 -3.04 10.71 -16.72
C TYR A 282 -2.21 10.75 -15.42
N ALA A 283 -2.57 9.95 -14.40
CA ALA A 283 -1.76 9.85 -13.18
C ALA A 283 -0.34 9.32 -13.49
N MET A 284 -0.22 8.28 -14.32
CA MET A 284 1.08 7.75 -14.77
C MET A 284 1.87 8.79 -15.59
N GLU A 285 1.24 9.46 -16.57
CA GLU A 285 1.87 10.51 -17.37
C GLU A 285 2.38 11.66 -16.50
N MET A 286 1.60 12.06 -15.49
CA MET A 286 2.03 13.09 -14.54
C MET A 286 3.21 12.66 -13.68
N ALA A 287 3.26 11.39 -13.25
CA ALA A 287 4.40 10.84 -12.53
C ALA A 287 5.67 10.81 -13.39
N LEU A 288 5.56 10.38 -14.66
CA LEU A 288 6.65 10.40 -15.63
C LEU A 288 7.16 11.83 -15.91
N LYS A 289 6.23 12.77 -16.10
CA LYS A 289 6.54 14.19 -16.30
C LYS A 289 7.24 14.80 -15.10
N ASP A 290 6.80 14.46 -13.89
CA ASP A 290 7.43 14.94 -12.65
C ASP A 290 8.83 14.35 -12.48
N ALA A 291 9.02 13.08 -12.83
CA ALA A 291 10.33 12.41 -12.87
C ALA A 291 11.25 12.97 -13.99
N GLY A 292 10.70 13.65 -14.99
CA GLY A 292 11.47 14.16 -16.14
C GLY A 292 11.99 13.05 -17.04
N ILE A 293 11.30 11.92 -17.14
CA ILE A 293 11.70 10.75 -17.93
C ILE A 293 10.69 10.45 -19.05
N ALA A 294 11.17 9.85 -20.12
CA ALA A 294 10.32 9.31 -21.18
C ALA A 294 9.72 7.95 -20.73
N PRO A 295 8.53 7.58 -21.27
CA PRO A 295 7.87 6.31 -20.94
C PRO A 295 8.77 5.08 -21.15
N GLU A 296 9.66 5.11 -22.14
CA GLU A 296 10.58 4.03 -22.49
C GLU A 296 11.62 3.71 -21.41
N LYS A 297 11.71 4.53 -20.37
CA LYS A 297 12.60 4.31 -19.23
C LYS A 297 12.00 3.38 -18.17
N ILE A 298 10.69 3.16 -18.18
CA ILE A 298 10.04 2.26 -17.19
C ILE A 298 10.35 0.82 -17.57
N ASP A 299 10.96 0.10 -16.63
CA ASP A 299 11.29 -1.31 -16.75
C ASP A 299 10.22 -2.22 -16.16
N TYR A 300 9.60 -1.78 -15.07
CA TYR A 300 8.68 -2.58 -14.27
C TYR A 300 7.50 -1.74 -13.75
N ILE A 301 6.30 -2.34 -13.72
CA ILE A 301 5.10 -1.78 -13.10
C ILE A 301 4.55 -2.76 -12.07
N ASN A 302 4.43 -2.29 -10.82
CA ASN A 302 3.57 -2.92 -9.83
C ASN A 302 2.17 -2.34 -10.00
N ALA A 303 1.28 -3.12 -10.57
CA ALA A 303 -0.06 -2.69 -10.92
C ALA A 303 -0.98 -2.64 -9.70
N HIS A 304 -2.03 -1.82 -9.79
CA HIS A 304 -3.14 -1.92 -8.85
C HIS A 304 -3.75 -3.31 -8.87
N GLY A 305 -4.06 -3.87 -10.05
CA GLY A 305 -4.31 -5.29 -10.30
C GLY A 305 -5.12 -5.99 -9.21
N THR A 306 -6.42 -5.68 -9.11
CA THR A 306 -7.26 -6.12 -7.97
C THR A 306 -7.91 -7.47 -8.16
N SER A 307 -7.78 -8.11 -9.33
CA SER A 307 -8.55 -9.31 -9.67
C SER A 307 -10.05 -9.03 -9.91
N THR A 308 -10.43 -7.77 -10.10
CA THR A 308 -11.78 -7.41 -10.53
C THR A 308 -11.82 -7.27 -12.05
N HIS A 309 -12.98 -7.59 -12.64
CA HIS A 309 -13.09 -7.61 -14.10
C HIS A 309 -12.77 -6.26 -14.73
N HIS A 310 -13.37 -5.18 -14.23
CA HIS A 310 -13.24 -3.83 -14.80
C HIS A 310 -11.88 -3.20 -14.50
N ASN A 311 -11.41 -3.28 -13.24
CA ASN A 311 -10.14 -2.63 -12.88
C ASN A 311 -8.99 -3.14 -13.75
N ASP A 312 -8.82 -4.46 -13.87
CA ASP A 312 -7.66 -5.04 -14.52
C ASP A 312 -7.67 -4.76 -16.03
N LEU A 313 -8.86 -4.76 -16.66
CA LEU A 313 -9.03 -4.37 -18.05
C LEU A 313 -8.69 -2.89 -18.27
N PHE A 314 -9.26 -2.00 -17.44
CA PHE A 314 -9.11 -0.55 -17.65
C PHE A 314 -7.71 -0.06 -17.25
N GLU A 315 -7.07 -0.71 -16.25
CA GLU A 315 -5.66 -0.45 -15.94
C GLU A 315 -4.75 -0.88 -17.09
N THR A 316 -5.03 -2.03 -17.74
CA THR A 316 -4.31 -2.43 -18.95
C THR A 316 -4.40 -1.38 -20.05
N MET A 317 -5.61 -0.84 -20.28
CA MET A 317 -5.81 0.25 -21.26
C MET A 317 -5.06 1.53 -20.84
N ALA A 318 -5.06 1.84 -19.55
CA ALA A 318 -4.35 3.00 -19.01
C ALA A 318 -2.83 2.89 -19.19
N VAL A 319 -2.25 1.73 -18.93
CA VAL A 319 -0.82 1.47 -19.16
C VAL A 319 -0.46 1.63 -20.63
N LYS A 320 -1.29 1.10 -21.55
CA LYS A 320 -1.09 1.28 -23.00
C LYS A 320 -1.16 2.75 -23.41
N LYS A 321 -2.09 3.53 -22.87
CA LYS A 321 -2.19 4.96 -23.12
C LYS A 321 -0.95 5.72 -22.63
N ALA A 322 -0.52 5.45 -21.42
CA ALA A 322 0.59 6.18 -20.78
C ALA A 322 1.95 5.84 -21.39
N LEU A 323 2.17 4.56 -21.78
CA LEU A 323 3.48 4.10 -22.26
C LEU A 323 3.53 3.84 -23.78
N GLY A 324 2.41 3.90 -24.49
CA GLY A 324 2.35 3.59 -25.93
C GLY A 324 2.85 2.17 -26.22
N ASP A 325 3.60 2.00 -27.31
CA ASP A 325 4.18 0.71 -27.72
C ASP A 325 5.16 0.11 -26.69
N HIS A 326 5.68 0.94 -25.78
CA HIS A 326 6.56 0.45 -24.71
C HIS A 326 5.84 -0.40 -23.68
N ALA A 327 4.53 -0.25 -23.52
CA ALA A 327 3.71 -1.08 -22.62
C ALA A 327 3.89 -2.60 -22.84
N TYR A 328 4.16 -3.02 -24.08
CA TYR A 328 4.40 -4.43 -24.43
C TYR A 328 5.82 -4.93 -24.08
N LYS A 329 6.70 -4.05 -23.59
CA LYS A 329 8.08 -4.38 -23.21
C LYS A 329 8.32 -4.35 -21.69
N VAL A 330 7.37 -3.79 -20.96
CA VAL A 330 7.45 -3.62 -19.50
C VAL A 330 6.97 -4.89 -18.81
N LYS A 331 7.66 -5.32 -17.75
CA LYS A 331 7.15 -6.35 -16.86
C LYS A 331 6.12 -5.76 -15.90
N ILE A 332 5.00 -6.41 -15.77
CA ILE A 332 3.91 -6.00 -14.88
C ILE A 332 3.62 -7.15 -13.91
N ASN A 333 3.24 -6.84 -12.69
CA ASN A 333 2.67 -7.83 -11.77
C ASN A 333 1.67 -7.18 -10.82
N SER A 334 1.00 -8.00 -10.02
CA SER A 334 0.21 -7.53 -8.89
C SER A 334 0.57 -8.32 -7.62
N THR A 335 1.05 -7.59 -6.63
CA THR A 335 1.36 -8.11 -5.28
C THR A 335 0.09 -8.65 -4.58
N LYS A 336 -1.09 -8.09 -4.92
CA LYS A 336 -2.39 -8.52 -4.40
C LYS A 336 -2.74 -9.97 -4.71
N SER A 337 -2.10 -10.56 -5.70
CA SER A 337 -2.25 -11.98 -6.01
C SER A 337 -1.88 -12.90 -4.84
N MET A 338 -0.97 -12.47 -3.96
CA MET A 338 -0.45 -13.27 -2.85
C MET A 338 -0.95 -12.83 -1.48
N ILE A 339 -1.24 -11.54 -1.30
CA ILE A 339 -1.60 -10.97 0.00
C ILE A 339 -3.05 -10.47 0.09
N GLY A 340 -3.80 -10.51 -1.03
CA GLY A 340 -5.07 -9.83 -1.14
C GLY A 340 -4.93 -8.31 -1.27
N HIS A 341 -6.04 -7.61 -1.26
CA HIS A 341 -6.11 -6.16 -1.35
C HIS A 341 -6.12 -5.52 0.04
N LEU A 342 -5.01 -4.92 0.44
CA LEU A 342 -4.85 -4.31 1.77
C LEU A 342 -5.48 -2.90 1.87
N LEU A 343 -6.36 -2.52 0.94
CA LEU A 343 -7.07 -1.23 0.92
C LEU A 343 -6.11 -0.04 1.11
N GLY A 344 -6.25 0.73 2.19
CA GLY A 344 -5.39 1.88 2.47
C GLY A 344 -3.90 1.54 2.68
N ALA A 345 -3.58 0.31 3.04
CA ALA A 345 -2.20 -0.15 3.19
C ALA A 345 -1.55 -0.57 1.86
N ALA A 346 -2.36 -0.88 0.83
CA ALA A 346 -1.90 -1.51 -0.41
C ALA A 346 -0.71 -0.78 -1.05
N GLY A 347 -0.85 0.52 -1.30
CA GLY A 347 0.20 1.31 -1.94
C GLY A 347 1.52 1.36 -1.17
N GLY A 348 1.47 1.26 0.17
CA GLY A 348 2.67 1.19 1.01
C GLY A 348 3.46 -0.11 0.80
N VAL A 349 2.78 -1.26 0.85
CA VAL A 349 3.44 -2.56 0.66
C VAL A 349 3.90 -2.77 -0.79
N GLU A 350 3.15 -2.25 -1.75
CA GLU A 350 3.48 -2.30 -3.18
C GLU A 350 4.70 -1.43 -3.52
N PHE A 351 4.81 -0.25 -2.89
CA PHE A 351 6.01 0.57 -2.98
C PHE A 351 7.24 -0.18 -2.44
N ILE A 352 7.12 -0.85 -1.29
CA ILE A 352 8.19 -1.69 -0.72
C ILE A 352 8.58 -2.81 -1.69
N ALA A 353 7.59 -3.48 -2.32
CA ALA A 353 7.86 -4.50 -3.32
C ALA A 353 8.66 -3.94 -4.52
N CYS A 354 8.35 -2.71 -4.98
CA CYS A 354 9.12 -2.05 -6.03
C CYS A 354 10.56 -1.75 -5.62
N VAL A 355 10.78 -1.21 -4.41
CA VAL A 355 12.14 -0.96 -3.90
C VAL A 355 12.93 -2.26 -3.82
N LYS A 356 12.32 -3.33 -3.29
CA LYS A 356 12.96 -4.65 -3.20
C LYS A 356 13.23 -5.28 -4.56
N SER A 357 12.35 -5.08 -5.53
CA SER A 357 12.57 -5.51 -6.92
C SER A 357 13.79 -4.83 -7.53
N ILE A 358 13.98 -3.54 -7.28
CA ILE A 358 15.15 -2.77 -7.73
C ILE A 358 16.43 -3.26 -7.03
N GLU A 359 16.40 -3.44 -5.70
CA GLU A 359 17.57 -3.89 -4.93
C GLU A 359 18.05 -5.27 -5.36
N ASP A 360 17.12 -6.23 -5.50
CA ASP A 360 17.45 -7.65 -5.74
C ASP A 360 17.50 -7.99 -7.25
N GLY A 361 17.10 -7.06 -8.14
CA GLY A 361 17.05 -7.34 -9.59
C GLY A 361 16.06 -8.47 -9.91
N PHE A 362 14.85 -8.44 -9.34
CA PHE A 362 13.87 -9.51 -9.47
C PHE A 362 12.44 -8.98 -9.49
N VAL A 363 11.64 -9.42 -10.47
CA VAL A 363 10.20 -9.17 -10.55
C VAL A 363 9.45 -10.43 -10.12
N HIS A 364 8.66 -10.35 -9.05
CA HIS A 364 7.87 -11.50 -8.57
C HIS A 364 6.69 -11.83 -9.50
N ALA A 365 6.24 -13.06 -9.48
CA ALA A 365 5.10 -13.51 -10.29
C ALA A 365 3.77 -12.88 -9.86
N THR A 366 2.81 -12.82 -10.76
CA THR A 366 1.39 -12.68 -10.43
C THR A 366 0.83 -14.10 -10.16
N ALA A 367 0.66 -14.43 -8.88
CA ALA A 367 0.13 -15.74 -8.49
C ALA A 367 -1.33 -15.90 -8.96
N GLY A 368 -1.79 -17.15 -9.15
CA GLY A 368 -3.16 -17.45 -9.58
C GLY A 368 -3.48 -17.15 -11.04
N LEU A 369 -2.65 -16.36 -11.74
CA LEU A 369 -2.81 -16.05 -13.16
C LEU A 369 -2.39 -17.25 -14.01
N LYS A 370 -3.35 -17.85 -14.74
CA LYS A 370 -3.14 -19.01 -15.62
C LYS A 370 -3.35 -18.67 -17.08
N GLU A 371 -4.31 -17.81 -17.38
CA GLU A 371 -4.64 -17.36 -18.73
C GLU A 371 -5.17 -15.93 -18.66
N ALA A 372 -4.56 -15.02 -19.40
CA ALA A 372 -4.97 -13.62 -19.40
C ALA A 372 -6.38 -13.43 -19.97
N GLY A 373 -7.16 -12.56 -19.33
CA GLY A 373 -8.50 -12.21 -19.77
C GLY A 373 -8.52 -11.40 -21.06
N GLU A 374 -9.67 -11.33 -21.69
CA GLU A 374 -9.87 -10.53 -22.90
C GLU A 374 -9.47 -9.05 -22.66
N GLY A 375 -8.65 -8.50 -23.55
CA GLY A 375 -8.10 -7.15 -23.43
C GLY A 375 -6.94 -6.99 -22.46
N CYS A 376 -6.61 -7.99 -21.67
CA CYS A 376 -5.43 -8.05 -20.80
C CYS A 376 -4.28 -8.76 -21.55
N ASP A 377 -3.59 -8.06 -22.42
CA ASP A 377 -2.62 -8.61 -23.39
C ASP A 377 -1.18 -8.10 -23.17
N LEU A 378 -0.86 -7.62 -21.97
CA LEU A 378 0.50 -7.22 -21.57
C LEU A 378 1.24 -8.36 -20.84
N ASP A 379 2.49 -8.15 -20.47
CA ASP A 379 3.30 -9.13 -19.76
C ASP A 379 3.10 -9.00 -18.23
N TYR A 380 2.18 -9.76 -17.68
CA TYR A 380 1.83 -9.74 -16.25
C TYR A 380 2.68 -10.66 -15.37
N THR A 381 3.85 -11.06 -15.82
CA THR A 381 4.79 -11.95 -15.09
C THR A 381 4.07 -13.23 -14.62
N MET A 382 3.46 -13.93 -15.57
CA MET A 382 2.69 -15.16 -15.31
C MET A 382 3.62 -16.33 -14.94
N GLY A 383 3.17 -17.16 -14.01
CA GLY A 383 3.84 -18.41 -13.62
C GLY A 383 4.97 -18.18 -12.60
N GLU A 384 6.16 -17.78 -13.05
CA GLU A 384 7.33 -17.59 -12.20
C GLU A 384 7.81 -16.14 -12.22
N GLY A 385 8.40 -15.71 -11.09
CA GLY A 385 9.13 -14.44 -11.07
C GLY A 385 10.39 -14.50 -11.94
N VAL A 386 10.87 -13.36 -12.40
CA VAL A 386 11.99 -13.27 -13.33
C VAL A 386 13.11 -12.37 -12.83
N PRO A 387 14.38 -12.76 -12.99
CA PRO A 387 15.52 -11.87 -12.80
C PRO A 387 15.48 -10.75 -13.84
N MET A 388 15.72 -9.51 -13.43
CA MET A 388 15.71 -8.35 -14.31
C MET A 388 16.46 -7.18 -13.69
N ASP A 389 17.36 -6.51 -14.42
CA ASP A 389 17.94 -5.24 -13.96
C ASP A 389 16.89 -4.14 -14.11
N ILE A 390 16.53 -3.51 -13.02
CA ILE A 390 15.45 -2.54 -12.93
C ILE A 390 16.05 -1.17 -12.57
N HIS A 391 16.00 -0.23 -13.48
CA HIS A 391 16.42 1.15 -13.22
C HIS A 391 15.25 2.03 -12.78
N TYR A 392 14.06 1.81 -13.35
CA TYR A 392 12.85 2.55 -13.02
C TYR A 392 11.66 1.62 -12.84
N ALA A 393 11.06 1.69 -11.67
CA ALA A 393 9.77 1.04 -11.37
C ALA A 393 8.67 2.09 -11.23
N LEU A 394 7.46 1.72 -11.62
CA LEU A 394 6.24 2.50 -11.41
C LEU A 394 5.26 1.68 -10.59
N THR A 395 4.59 2.29 -9.62
CA THR A 395 3.50 1.65 -8.87
C THR A 395 2.23 2.48 -8.97
N ASN A 396 1.10 1.80 -9.22
CA ASN A 396 -0.22 2.40 -9.38
C ASN A 396 -1.15 2.03 -8.24
N SER A 397 -1.98 2.97 -7.86
CA SER A 397 -3.15 2.71 -7.00
C SER A 397 -4.37 3.44 -7.54
N LEU A 398 -5.47 2.69 -7.66
CA LEU A 398 -6.75 3.17 -8.16
C LEU A 398 -7.79 2.97 -7.05
N GLY A 399 -8.43 4.05 -6.60
CA GLY A 399 -9.32 4.01 -5.44
C GLY A 399 -10.78 4.30 -5.78
N PHE A 400 -11.69 3.80 -4.97
CA PHE A 400 -13.08 4.22 -5.00
C PHE A 400 -13.19 5.75 -4.91
N GLY A 401 -14.16 6.34 -5.58
CA GLY A 401 -14.26 7.78 -5.81
C GLY A 401 -13.45 8.24 -7.03
N GLY A 402 -12.84 7.32 -7.79
CA GLY A 402 -12.07 7.60 -8.99
C GLY A 402 -10.67 8.18 -8.72
N VAL A 403 -10.15 8.04 -7.52
CA VAL A 403 -8.82 8.56 -7.17
C VAL A 403 -7.74 7.65 -7.75
N ASN A 404 -6.82 8.22 -8.52
CA ASN A 404 -5.68 7.53 -9.11
C ASN A 404 -4.39 8.14 -8.60
N ALA A 405 -3.40 7.32 -8.28
CA ALA A 405 -2.08 7.74 -7.84
C ALA A 405 -1.00 6.84 -8.44
N SER A 406 0.10 7.46 -8.88
CA SER A 406 1.27 6.75 -9.43
C SER A 406 2.55 7.34 -8.86
N LEU A 407 3.50 6.48 -8.50
CA LEU A 407 4.85 6.85 -8.06
C LEU A 407 5.89 6.23 -8.98
N VAL A 408 6.93 6.99 -9.30
CA VAL A 408 8.11 6.51 -10.02
C VAL A 408 9.28 6.42 -9.06
N ILE A 409 9.87 5.23 -8.99
CA ILE A 409 10.99 4.87 -8.13
C ILE A 409 12.17 4.55 -9.03
N LYS A 410 13.33 5.12 -8.71
CA LYS A 410 14.57 4.94 -9.48
C LYS A 410 15.60 4.20 -8.65
N LYS A 411 16.38 3.32 -9.27
CA LYS A 411 17.62 2.76 -8.72
C LYS A 411 18.55 3.91 -8.33
N PHE A 412 19.03 3.91 -7.10
CA PHE A 412 19.93 4.95 -6.66
C PHE A 412 21.31 4.79 -7.33
N GLU A 413 21.81 5.87 -7.85
CA GLU A 413 23.15 6.00 -8.42
C GLU A 413 23.81 7.23 -7.80
N ASP A 414 25.05 7.10 -7.33
CA ASP A 414 25.85 8.14 -6.67
C ASP A 414 26.08 9.37 -7.56
#